data_d53a4a1884e6acd7fe79754db3109daf
#
_entry.id   d53a4a1884e6acd7fe79754db3109daf
#
_cell.length_a   1.000
_cell.length_b   1.000
_cell.length_c   1.000
_cell.angle_alpha   90.00
_cell.angle_beta   90.00
_cell.angle_gamma   90.00
#
_symmetry.space_group_name_H-M   'P 1'
#
loop_
_entity.id
_entity.type
_entity.pdbx_description
1 polymer ?
#
loop_
_entity_poly.entity_id
_entity_poly.type
_entity_poly.pdbx_seq_one_letter_code
_entity_poly.pdbx_strand_id
1 'polypeptide(L)'
;MPIRDPIAIFLKEHDTALVHLEVLRRSALEIRKKGYSEKTFRQLLKATEFVDEEVRVHNGKEEKALFPVVEKYVDGPTAVLRDDHVRMARIYKKLSYSIRALKDNNDDKVARAELAEAAEAIVQLMVNHIHKENQILFPLVKRFLTKEELRQVAQKML
;
A
#
# COMPACT_ATOMS: atom_id res chain seq x y z
N MET A 1 28.62 -9.79 7.38
CA MET A 1 27.32 -9.12 7.46
C MET A 1 26.21 -10.14 7.39
N PRO A 2 25.30 -10.14 8.35
CA PRO A 2 24.15 -11.05 8.23
C PRO A 2 23.33 -10.67 7.01
N ILE A 3 22.94 -11.68 6.23
CA ILE A 3 22.08 -11.50 5.06
C ILE A 3 20.71 -11.06 5.56
N ARG A 4 20.24 -9.91 5.11
CA ARG A 4 18.89 -9.44 5.44
C ARG A 4 17.87 -10.35 4.75
N ASP A 5 16.94 -10.87 5.52
CA ASP A 5 15.82 -11.63 4.97
C ASP A 5 14.84 -10.67 4.29
N PRO A 6 14.69 -10.73 2.96
CA PRO A 6 13.80 -9.83 2.24
C PRO A 6 12.34 -9.98 2.66
N ILE A 7 11.90 -11.18 3.01
CA ILE A 7 10.53 -11.43 3.46
C ILE A 7 10.27 -10.75 4.80
N ALA A 8 11.22 -10.82 5.74
CA ALA A 8 11.11 -10.13 7.02
C ALA A 8 10.98 -8.62 6.84
N ILE A 9 11.70 -8.04 5.88
CA ILE A 9 11.62 -6.62 5.54
C ILE A 9 10.22 -6.29 5.02
N PHE A 10 9.70 -7.04 4.06
CA PHE A 10 8.36 -6.82 3.50
C PHE A 10 7.26 -6.96 4.56
N LEU A 11 7.36 -7.97 5.44
CA LEU A 11 6.40 -8.17 6.52
C LEU A 11 6.35 -6.97 7.48
N LYS A 12 7.52 -6.43 7.82
CA LYS A 12 7.60 -5.23 8.66
C LYS A 12 7.00 -4.01 7.97
N GLU A 13 7.26 -3.85 6.68
CA GLU A 13 6.67 -2.77 5.88
C GLU A 13 5.14 -2.90 5.82
N HIS A 14 4.62 -4.14 5.73
CA HIS A 14 3.18 -4.40 5.79
C HIS A 14 2.57 -3.99 7.12
N ASP A 15 3.21 -4.33 8.23
CA ASP A 15 2.73 -3.94 9.56
C ASP A 15 2.65 -2.42 9.71
N THR A 16 3.66 -1.72 9.24
CA THR A 16 3.68 -0.25 9.25
C THR A 16 2.59 0.33 8.35
N ALA A 17 2.40 -0.24 7.17
CA ALA A 17 1.36 0.19 6.24
C ALA A 17 -0.04 0.06 6.86
N LEU A 18 -0.31 -1.06 7.53
CA LEU A 18 -1.61 -1.29 8.18
C LEU A 18 -1.95 -0.22 9.23
N VAL A 19 -0.96 0.25 9.97
CA VAL A 19 -1.14 1.34 10.95
C VAL A 19 -1.58 2.63 10.26
N HIS A 20 -0.90 3.00 9.18
CA HIS A 20 -1.22 4.23 8.43
C HIS A 20 -2.55 4.13 7.68
N LEU A 21 -2.89 2.95 7.17
CA LEU A 21 -4.18 2.71 6.52
C LEU A 21 -5.34 2.89 7.50
N GLU A 22 -5.19 2.45 8.74
CA GLU A 22 -6.21 2.65 9.77
C GLU A 22 -6.39 4.13 10.10
N VAL A 23 -5.31 4.90 10.18
CA VAL A 23 -5.37 6.35 10.37
C VAL A 23 -6.09 7.02 9.20
N LEU A 24 -5.76 6.62 7.97
CA LEU A 24 -6.39 7.14 6.75
C LEU A 24 -7.91 6.88 6.76
N ARG A 25 -8.30 5.65 7.02
CA ARG A 25 -9.71 5.25 7.06
C ARG A 25 -10.49 6.06 8.10
N ARG A 26 -9.96 6.12 9.32
CA ARG A 26 -10.60 6.79 10.43
C ARG A 26 -10.73 8.29 10.21
N SER A 27 -9.67 8.93 9.73
CA SER A 27 -9.64 10.36 9.45
C SER A 27 -10.63 10.76 8.36
N ALA A 28 -10.67 9.99 7.28
CA ALA A 28 -11.60 10.24 6.17
C ALA A 28 -13.06 10.07 6.61
N LEU A 29 -13.33 9.05 7.40
CA LEU A 29 -14.68 8.80 7.93
C LEU A 29 -15.11 9.90 8.89
N GLU A 30 -14.22 10.39 9.72
CA GLU A 30 -14.50 11.49 10.66
C GLU A 30 -14.84 12.78 9.88
N ILE A 31 -14.08 13.10 8.85
CA ILE A 31 -14.35 14.26 7.99
C ILE A 31 -15.73 14.13 7.33
N ARG A 32 -16.09 12.95 6.86
CA ARG A 32 -17.41 12.70 6.27
C ARG A 32 -18.54 12.93 7.26
N LYS A 33 -18.40 12.41 8.48
CA LYS A 33 -19.46 12.45 9.51
C LYS A 33 -19.56 13.79 10.24
N LYS A 34 -18.42 14.37 10.61
CA LYS A 34 -18.35 15.54 11.48
C LYS A 34 -17.96 16.83 10.75
N GLY A 35 -17.56 16.73 9.49
CA GLY A 35 -17.07 17.85 8.72
C GLY A 35 -15.56 18.07 8.88
N TYR A 36 -15.06 19.11 8.23
CA TYR A 36 -13.65 19.45 8.25
C TYR A 36 -13.17 19.86 9.64
N SER A 37 -12.02 19.36 10.01
CA SER A 37 -11.25 19.78 11.18
C SER A 37 -9.78 19.82 10.77
N GLU A 38 -9.06 20.87 11.12
CA GLU A 38 -7.65 20.99 10.76
C GLU A 38 -6.81 19.85 11.32
N LYS A 39 -7.07 19.46 12.57
CA LYS A 39 -6.38 18.33 13.21
C LYS A 39 -6.57 17.02 12.45
N THR A 40 -7.82 16.67 12.16
CA THR A 40 -8.16 15.44 11.44
C THR A 40 -7.61 15.47 10.02
N PHE A 41 -7.67 16.61 9.36
CA PHE A 41 -7.14 16.76 8.02
C PHE A 41 -5.62 16.60 7.96
N ARG A 42 -4.89 17.10 8.95
CA ARG A 42 -3.43 16.87 9.07
C ARG A 42 -3.11 15.39 9.24
N GLN A 43 -3.88 14.66 10.04
CA GLN A 43 -3.73 13.21 10.21
C GLN A 43 -3.96 12.49 8.88
N LEU A 44 -4.99 12.90 8.16
CA LEU A 44 -5.29 12.37 6.83
C LEU A 44 -4.13 12.59 5.86
N LEU A 45 -3.58 13.80 5.83
CA LEU A 45 -2.48 14.14 4.92
C LEU A 45 -1.23 13.30 5.20
N LYS A 46 -0.86 13.12 6.48
CA LYS A 46 0.28 12.28 6.84
C LYS A 46 0.10 10.84 6.40
N ALA A 47 -1.08 10.27 6.64
CA ALA A 47 -1.39 8.91 6.22
C ALA A 47 -1.36 8.76 4.70
N THR A 48 -1.88 9.76 3.99
CA THR A 48 -1.90 9.78 2.52
C THR A 48 -0.49 9.88 1.94
N GLU A 49 0.37 10.73 2.52
CA GLU A 49 1.78 10.84 2.12
C GLU A 49 2.51 9.49 2.30
N PHE A 50 2.26 8.81 3.40
CA PHE A 50 2.83 7.48 3.64
C PHE A 50 2.41 6.51 2.54
N VAL A 51 1.12 6.48 2.20
CA VAL A 51 0.61 5.60 1.14
C VAL A 51 1.25 5.94 -0.21
N ASP A 52 1.41 7.22 -0.53
CA ASP A 52 2.04 7.61 -1.80
C ASP A 52 3.52 7.23 -1.85
N GLU A 53 4.29 7.56 -0.83
CA GLU A 53 5.75 7.42 -0.86
C GLU A 53 6.22 6.02 -0.48
N GLU A 54 5.86 5.55 0.71
CA GLU A 54 6.40 4.29 1.25
C GLU A 54 5.81 3.06 0.57
N VAL A 55 4.51 3.08 0.30
CA VAL A 55 3.85 1.96 -0.38
C VAL A 55 4.31 1.85 -1.82
N ARG A 56 4.46 2.97 -2.51
CA ARG A 56 4.96 2.98 -3.88
C ARG A 56 6.39 2.42 -3.97
N VAL A 57 7.27 2.80 -3.03
CA VAL A 57 8.63 2.27 -2.94
C VAL A 57 8.60 0.76 -2.65
N HIS A 58 7.77 0.33 -1.71
CA HIS A 58 7.56 -1.09 -1.39
C HIS A 58 7.13 -1.88 -2.63
N ASN A 59 6.11 -1.42 -3.33
CA ASN A 59 5.61 -2.06 -4.55
C ASN A 59 6.70 -2.14 -5.63
N GLY A 60 7.51 -1.09 -5.77
CA GLY A 60 8.63 -1.05 -6.69
C GLY A 60 9.70 -2.10 -6.38
N LYS A 61 10.01 -2.31 -5.11
CA LYS A 61 10.94 -3.37 -4.68
C LYS A 61 10.40 -4.75 -5.05
N GLU A 62 9.12 -4.99 -4.84
CA GLU A 62 8.49 -6.26 -5.22
C GLU A 62 8.58 -6.51 -6.72
N GLU A 63 8.21 -5.53 -7.52
CA GLU A 63 8.18 -5.67 -8.98
C GLU A 63 9.57 -5.82 -9.61
N LYS A 64 10.57 -5.15 -9.04
CA LYS A 64 11.94 -5.19 -9.57
C LYS A 64 12.76 -6.34 -9.03
N ALA A 65 12.61 -6.66 -7.75
CA ALA A 65 13.49 -7.60 -7.07
C ALA A 65 12.87 -8.97 -6.84
N LEU A 66 11.61 -9.02 -6.40
CA LEU A 66 10.99 -10.27 -5.95
C LEU A 66 10.20 -10.99 -7.04
N PHE A 67 9.28 -10.30 -7.69
CA PHE A 67 8.35 -10.92 -8.66
C PHE A 67 9.07 -11.63 -9.82
N PRO A 68 10.12 -11.04 -10.43
CA PRO A 68 10.81 -11.74 -11.53
C PRO A 68 11.41 -13.08 -11.12
N VAL A 69 11.86 -13.22 -9.89
CA VAL A 69 12.44 -14.48 -9.39
C VAL A 69 11.33 -15.50 -9.12
N VAL A 70 10.23 -15.07 -8.51
CA VAL A 70 9.06 -15.94 -8.27
C VAL A 70 8.50 -16.46 -9.59
N GLU A 71 8.45 -15.62 -10.60
CA GLU A 71 7.92 -15.95 -11.93
C GLU A 71 8.70 -17.03 -12.67
N LYS A 72 9.93 -17.32 -12.25
CA LYS A 72 10.69 -18.47 -12.75
C LYS A 72 10.11 -19.81 -12.31
N TYR A 73 9.38 -19.83 -11.21
CA TYR A 73 8.87 -21.05 -10.57
C TYR A 73 7.37 -21.21 -10.68
N VAL A 74 6.62 -20.11 -10.60
CA VAL A 74 5.15 -20.13 -10.50
C VAL A 74 4.54 -19.01 -11.34
N ASP A 75 3.48 -19.36 -12.11
CA ASP A 75 2.67 -18.38 -12.82
C ASP A 75 1.44 -18.00 -12.00
N GLY A 76 0.95 -16.79 -12.18
CA GLY A 76 -0.36 -16.34 -11.68
C GLY A 76 -0.33 -15.39 -10.50
N PRO A 77 0.22 -15.74 -9.31
CA PRO A 77 0.15 -14.86 -8.14
C PRO A 77 0.69 -13.46 -8.36
N THR A 78 1.84 -13.34 -9.04
CA THR A 78 2.45 -12.03 -9.30
C THR A 78 1.66 -11.18 -10.27
N ALA A 79 0.97 -11.77 -11.23
CA ALA A 79 0.12 -11.04 -12.18
C ALA A 79 -1.04 -10.34 -11.44
N VAL A 80 -1.68 -11.03 -10.50
CA VAL A 80 -2.75 -10.47 -9.66
C VAL A 80 -2.21 -9.32 -8.81
N LEU A 81 -1.04 -9.50 -8.21
CA LEU A 81 -0.43 -8.48 -7.34
C LEU A 81 0.01 -7.25 -8.14
N ARG A 82 0.54 -7.43 -9.36
CA ARG A 82 0.86 -6.32 -10.26
C ARG A 82 -0.39 -5.53 -10.64
N ASP A 83 -1.48 -6.22 -10.92
CA ASP A 83 -2.76 -5.56 -11.21
C ASP A 83 -3.26 -4.77 -10.00
N ASP A 84 -3.14 -5.31 -8.80
CA ASP A 84 -3.47 -4.59 -7.57
C ASP A 84 -2.66 -3.29 -7.45
N HIS A 85 -1.37 -3.31 -7.78
CA HIS A 85 -0.53 -2.10 -7.76
C HIS A 85 -1.05 -1.02 -8.71
N VAL A 86 -1.49 -1.41 -9.91
CA VAL A 86 -2.09 -0.48 -10.87
C VAL A 86 -3.39 0.11 -10.32
N ARG A 87 -4.22 -0.73 -9.72
CA ARG A 87 -5.49 -0.30 -9.11
C ARG A 87 -5.27 0.63 -7.93
N MET A 88 -4.27 0.36 -7.10
CA MET A 88 -3.87 1.26 -6.00
C MET A 88 -3.53 2.65 -6.51
N ALA A 89 -2.75 2.73 -7.58
CA ALA A 89 -2.36 4.01 -8.18
C ALA A 89 -3.56 4.81 -8.68
N ARG A 90 -4.55 4.13 -9.27
CA ARG A 90 -5.79 4.78 -9.74
C ARG A 90 -6.63 5.32 -8.58
N ILE A 91 -6.79 4.54 -7.54
CA ILE A 91 -7.57 4.96 -6.37
C ILE A 91 -6.85 6.08 -5.64
N TYR A 92 -5.53 6.02 -5.54
CA TYR A 92 -4.72 7.08 -4.97
C TYR A 92 -4.94 8.43 -5.70
N LYS A 93 -5.04 8.40 -7.03
CA LYS A 93 -5.35 9.60 -7.81
C LYS A 93 -6.69 10.23 -7.39
N LYS A 94 -7.71 9.40 -7.22
CA LYS A 94 -9.04 9.87 -6.76
C LYS A 94 -8.97 10.48 -5.37
N LEU A 95 -8.25 9.81 -4.47
CA LEU A 95 -8.01 10.29 -3.10
C LEU A 95 -7.33 11.66 -3.11
N SER A 96 -6.25 11.78 -3.88
CA SER A 96 -5.49 13.03 -4.04
C SER A 96 -6.35 14.17 -4.58
N TYR A 97 -7.22 13.86 -5.54
CA TYR A 97 -8.15 14.82 -6.14
C TYR A 97 -9.14 15.37 -5.10
N SER A 98 -9.72 14.49 -4.30
CA SER A 98 -10.66 14.85 -3.24
C SER A 98 -9.98 15.69 -2.15
N ILE A 99 -8.75 15.36 -1.80
CA ILE A 99 -7.96 16.13 -0.83
C ILE A 99 -7.73 17.54 -1.34
N ARG A 100 -7.38 17.69 -2.61
CA ARG A 100 -7.15 18.99 -3.23
C ARG A 100 -8.43 19.84 -3.24
N ALA A 101 -9.57 19.23 -3.57
CA ALA A 101 -10.87 19.88 -3.55
C ALA A 101 -11.21 20.39 -2.15
N LEU A 102 -10.92 19.62 -1.10
CA LEU A 102 -11.14 20.04 0.29
C LEU A 102 -10.22 21.16 0.73
N LYS A 103 -8.99 21.20 0.23
CA LYS A 103 -8.07 22.34 0.48
C LYS A 103 -8.63 23.64 -0.09
N ASP A 104 -9.27 23.58 -1.25
CA ASP A 104 -9.86 24.73 -1.91
C ASP A 104 -11.18 25.17 -1.24
N ASN A 105 -11.96 24.21 -0.77
CA ASN A 105 -13.24 24.47 -0.09
C ASN A 105 -13.51 23.41 0.97
N ASN A 106 -13.29 23.75 2.24
CA ASN A 106 -13.45 22.84 3.38
C ASN A 106 -14.89 22.34 3.57
N ASP A 107 -15.88 23.08 3.05
CA ASP A 107 -17.30 22.77 3.18
C ASP A 107 -17.85 21.97 1.99
N ASP A 108 -17.01 21.59 1.05
CA ASP A 108 -17.42 20.81 -0.12
C ASP A 108 -17.88 19.41 0.30
N LYS A 109 -19.21 19.23 0.38
CA LYS A 109 -19.83 17.97 0.81
C LYS A 109 -19.58 16.83 -0.16
N VAL A 110 -19.52 17.12 -1.47
CA VAL A 110 -19.23 16.12 -2.50
C VAL A 110 -17.79 15.64 -2.34
N ALA A 111 -16.84 16.55 -2.17
CA ALA A 111 -15.44 16.20 -1.97
C ALA A 111 -15.25 15.37 -0.69
N ARG A 112 -15.97 15.68 0.38
CA ARG A 112 -15.89 14.88 1.63
C ARG A 112 -16.40 13.46 1.43
N ALA A 113 -17.50 13.30 0.70
CA ALA A 113 -18.04 11.96 0.39
C ALA A 113 -17.09 11.16 -0.51
N GLU A 114 -16.58 11.78 -1.56
CA GLU A 114 -15.63 11.15 -2.49
C GLU A 114 -14.33 10.76 -1.78
N LEU A 115 -13.85 11.62 -0.88
CA LEU A 115 -12.69 11.33 -0.04
C LEU A 115 -12.90 10.05 0.77
N ALA A 116 -14.03 9.95 1.46
CA ALA A 116 -14.35 8.78 2.27
C ALA A 116 -14.45 7.51 1.43
N GLU A 117 -15.07 7.59 0.26
CA GLU A 117 -15.17 6.46 -0.67
C GLU A 117 -13.80 6.01 -1.18
N ALA A 118 -12.97 6.96 -1.59
CA ALA A 118 -11.63 6.66 -2.09
C ALA A 118 -10.75 6.06 -0.98
N ALA A 119 -10.82 6.61 0.23
CA ALA A 119 -10.08 6.10 1.38
C ALA A 119 -10.52 4.66 1.72
N GLU A 120 -11.81 4.38 1.76
CA GLU A 120 -12.33 3.04 2.01
C GLU A 120 -11.87 2.06 0.92
N ALA A 121 -11.92 2.48 -0.34
CA ALA A 121 -11.53 1.65 -1.47
C ALA A 121 -10.04 1.28 -1.43
N ILE A 122 -9.15 2.26 -1.16
CA ILE A 122 -7.71 2.00 -1.12
C ILE A 122 -7.34 1.14 0.09
N VAL A 123 -7.97 1.38 1.25
CA VAL A 123 -7.73 0.59 2.45
C VAL A 123 -8.14 -0.87 2.22
N GLN A 124 -9.33 -1.08 1.68
CA GLN A 124 -9.84 -2.42 1.40
C GLN A 124 -8.95 -3.18 0.40
N LEU A 125 -8.56 -2.51 -0.67
CA LEU A 125 -7.66 -3.10 -1.68
C LEU A 125 -6.31 -3.46 -1.08
N MET A 126 -5.70 -2.56 -0.31
CA MET A 126 -4.38 -2.79 0.27
C MET A 126 -4.40 -3.85 1.36
N VAL A 127 -5.42 -3.90 2.20
CA VAL A 127 -5.56 -4.94 3.23
C VAL A 127 -5.67 -6.32 2.56
N ASN A 128 -6.49 -6.44 1.53
CA ASN A 128 -6.62 -7.70 0.78
C ASN A 128 -5.32 -8.07 0.05
N HIS A 129 -4.63 -7.09 -0.50
CA HIS A 129 -3.34 -7.28 -1.18
C HIS A 129 -2.26 -7.78 -0.21
N ILE A 130 -2.12 -7.14 0.93
CA ILE A 130 -1.18 -7.54 2.00
C ILE A 130 -1.49 -8.98 2.44
N HIS A 131 -2.76 -9.31 2.60
CA HIS A 131 -3.20 -10.65 2.98
C HIS A 131 -2.79 -11.70 1.94
N LYS A 132 -2.98 -11.41 0.66
CA LYS A 132 -2.54 -12.29 -0.43
C LYS A 132 -1.02 -12.52 -0.40
N GLU A 133 -0.24 -11.47 -0.17
CA GLU A 133 1.20 -11.59 -0.08
C GLU A 133 1.63 -12.39 1.13
N ASN A 134 1.09 -12.08 2.29
CA ASN A 134 1.47 -12.75 3.54
C ASN A 134 1.10 -14.24 3.54
N GLN A 135 -0.05 -14.61 2.98
CA GLN A 135 -0.57 -15.96 3.06
C GLN A 135 -0.30 -16.83 1.82
N ILE A 136 -0.05 -16.22 0.68
CA ILE A 136 0.16 -16.96 -0.57
C ILE A 136 1.57 -16.74 -1.12
N LEU A 137 1.93 -15.48 -1.40
CA LEU A 137 3.20 -15.19 -2.07
C LEU A 137 4.41 -15.54 -1.21
N PHE A 138 4.48 -15.06 0.02
CA PHE A 138 5.66 -15.28 0.87
C PHE A 138 5.87 -16.75 1.24
N PRO A 139 4.84 -17.56 1.51
CA PRO A 139 5.02 -19.00 1.63
C PRO A 139 5.58 -19.66 0.37
N LEU A 140 5.17 -19.24 -0.83
CA LEU A 140 5.73 -19.72 -2.09
C LEU A 140 7.20 -19.33 -2.23
N VAL A 141 7.56 -18.10 -1.87
CA VAL A 141 8.95 -17.65 -1.87
C VAL A 141 9.82 -18.54 -0.99
N LYS A 142 9.37 -18.82 0.22
CA LYS A 142 10.11 -19.69 1.16
C LYS A 142 10.26 -21.11 0.65
N ARG A 143 9.28 -21.58 -0.12
CA ARG A 143 9.29 -22.95 -0.66
C ARG A 143 10.20 -23.09 -1.88
N PHE A 144 10.20 -22.12 -2.78
CA PHE A 144 10.83 -22.27 -4.10
C PHE A 144 12.16 -21.57 -4.26
N LEU A 145 12.36 -20.39 -3.65
CA LEU A 145 13.59 -19.65 -3.83
C LEU A 145 14.75 -20.24 -3.06
N THR A 146 15.92 -20.30 -3.70
CA THR A 146 17.16 -20.70 -3.05
C THR A 146 17.68 -19.59 -2.14
N LYS A 147 18.60 -19.94 -1.24
CA LYS A 147 19.27 -18.96 -0.37
C LYS A 147 19.98 -17.87 -1.18
N GLU A 148 20.60 -18.27 -2.28
CA GLU A 148 21.28 -17.33 -3.18
C GLU A 148 20.31 -16.37 -3.85
N GLU A 149 19.17 -16.89 -4.31
CA GLU A 149 18.12 -16.05 -4.90
C GLU A 149 17.56 -15.06 -3.88
N LEU A 150 17.33 -15.50 -2.64
CA LEU A 150 16.87 -14.60 -1.56
C LEU A 150 17.90 -13.51 -1.27
N ARG A 151 19.18 -13.85 -1.29
CA ARG A 151 20.26 -12.87 -1.13
C ARG A 151 20.26 -11.85 -2.26
N GLN A 152 20.07 -12.29 -3.49
CA GLN A 152 20.00 -11.42 -4.67
C GLN A 152 18.79 -10.49 -4.59
N VAL A 153 17.64 -11.00 -4.15
CA VAL A 153 16.45 -10.18 -3.93
C VAL A 153 16.73 -9.09 -2.90
N ALA A 154 17.29 -9.45 -1.75
CA ALA A 154 17.64 -8.49 -0.70
C ALA A 154 18.59 -7.41 -1.21
N GLN A 155 19.56 -7.77 -2.01
CA GLN A 155 20.53 -6.84 -2.60
C GLN A 155 19.86 -5.85 -3.57
N LYS A 156 18.96 -6.34 -4.40
CA LYS A 156 18.22 -5.49 -5.36
C LYS A 156 17.21 -4.55 -4.70
N MET A 157 16.84 -4.81 -3.45
CA MET A 157 15.94 -3.95 -2.69
C MET A 157 16.62 -2.69 -2.13
N LEU A 158 17.92 -2.66 -2.14
CA LEU A 158 18.70 -1.49 -1.73
C LEU A 158 18.67 -0.43 -2.83
#